data_8d974b262ae3b6bac0838c24fc0e9aa4
#
_entry.id   8d974b262ae3b6bac0838c24fc0e9aa4
#
_cell.length_a   1.000
_cell.length_b   1.000
_cell.length_c   1.000
_cell.angle_alpha   90.00
_cell.angle_beta   90.00
_cell.angle_gamma   90.00
#
_symmetry.space_group_name_H-M   'P 1'
#
loop_
_entity.id
_entity.type
_entity.pdbx_description
1 polymer ?
#
loop_
_entity_poly.entity_id
_entity_poly.type
_entity_poly.pdbx_seq_one_letter_code
_entity_poly.pdbx_strand_id
1 'polypeptide(L)'
;ERMAIRLGSDVPYCVRGATTLVEGRGEHLTQLTALPACWCVLCKPDIACPTGAMYGEIDRRGAHLTLDVQEMLRALERGDLAAVCALVGNVFEQVIDPESDIFTIRRRLTELGADAACMSGSGSAVFGLFTKEETARAAQELLSQDYPRTLLAKTV
;
A
#
# COMPACT_ATOMS: atom_id res chain seq x y z
N GLU A 1 -20.24 0.07 -11.57
CA GLU A 1 -19.59 1.09 -10.73
C GLU A 1 -20.61 1.92 -9.92
N ARG A 2 -21.73 2.42 -10.53
CA ARG A 2 -22.74 3.24 -9.82
C ARG A 2 -23.42 2.56 -8.62
N MET A 3 -23.54 1.23 -8.59
CA MET A 3 -24.05 0.48 -7.43
C MET A 3 -22.91 0.17 -6.43
N ALA A 4 -21.70 -0.01 -6.90
CA ALA A 4 -20.55 -0.37 -6.08
C ALA A 4 -20.21 0.71 -5.04
N ILE A 5 -20.24 1.99 -5.42
CA ILE A 5 -19.95 3.11 -4.51
C ILE A 5 -20.95 3.22 -3.33
N ARG A 6 -22.16 2.66 -3.50
CA ARG A 6 -23.17 2.62 -2.42
C ARG A 6 -22.85 1.57 -1.36
N LEU A 7 -21.97 0.63 -1.66
CA LEU A 7 -21.53 -0.43 -0.74
C LEU A 7 -20.25 -0.02 0.02
N GLY A 8 -19.44 0.85 -0.55
CA GLY A 8 -18.22 1.37 0.05
C GLY A 8 -17.31 2.04 -0.95
N SER A 9 -16.45 2.93 -0.48
CA SER A 9 -15.55 3.76 -1.30
C SER A 9 -14.57 2.92 -2.14
N ASP A 10 -14.10 1.79 -1.62
CA ASP A 10 -13.11 0.94 -2.30
C ASP A 10 -13.76 -0.08 -3.26
N VAL A 11 -15.09 -0.30 -3.16
CA VAL A 11 -15.78 -1.34 -3.93
C VAL A 11 -15.72 -1.09 -5.45
N PRO A 12 -15.85 0.16 -5.97
CA PRO A 12 -15.69 0.41 -7.40
C PRO A 12 -14.31 -0.02 -7.94
N TYR A 13 -13.25 0.25 -7.19
CA TYR A 13 -11.90 -0.20 -7.53
C TYR A 13 -11.78 -1.73 -7.50
N CYS A 14 -12.30 -2.39 -6.47
CA CYS A 14 -12.28 -3.85 -6.37
C CYS A 14 -13.00 -4.55 -7.54
N VAL A 15 -14.03 -3.92 -8.10
CA VAL A 15 -14.73 -4.41 -9.30
C VAL A 15 -13.91 -4.18 -10.57
N ARG A 16 -13.21 -3.07 -10.65
CA ARG A 16 -12.42 -2.70 -11.83
C ARG A 16 -11.07 -3.39 -11.87
N GLY A 17 -10.35 -3.36 -10.75
CA GLY A 17 -8.98 -3.87 -10.65
C GLY A 17 -7.97 -3.03 -11.45
N ALA A 18 -6.87 -3.65 -11.86
CA ALA A 18 -5.75 -3.06 -12.58
C ALA A 18 -5.07 -1.89 -11.81
N THR A 19 -4.08 -1.25 -12.45
CA THR A 19 -3.46 -0.02 -11.92
C THR A 19 -4.39 1.15 -12.21
N THR A 20 -4.89 1.80 -11.16
CA THR A 20 -5.97 2.79 -11.29
C THR A 20 -5.72 3.98 -10.36
N LEU A 21 -5.84 5.20 -10.88
CA LEU A 21 -5.97 6.40 -10.07
C LEU A 21 -7.41 6.48 -9.56
N VAL A 22 -7.56 6.58 -8.26
CA VAL A 22 -8.85 6.69 -7.58
C VAL A 22 -8.94 8.06 -6.92
N GLU A 23 -9.99 8.82 -7.25
CA GLU A 23 -10.20 10.18 -6.78
C GLU A 23 -11.59 10.37 -6.19
N GLY A 24 -11.80 11.51 -5.52
CA GLY A 24 -13.05 11.81 -4.85
C GLY A 24 -13.24 10.91 -3.62
N ARG A 25 -14.40 10.28 -3.51
CA ARG A 25 -14.73 9.31 -2.46
C ARG A 25 -14.56 7.85 -2.92
N GLY A 26 -13.88 7.63 -4.09
CA GLY A 26 -13.72 6.33 -4.73
C GLY A 26 -14.56 6.18 -6.00
N GLU A 27 -15.30 7.23 -6.43
CA GLU A 27 -16.17 7.23 -7.60
C GLU A 27 -15.47 7.57 -8.91
N HIS A 28 -14.35 8.29 -8.87
CA HIS A 28 -13.59 8.66 -10.06
C HIS A 28 -12.43 7.70 -10.26
N LEU A 29 -12.54 6.84 -11.25
CA LEU A 29 -11.59 5.79 -11.56
C LEU A 29 -10.97 6.04 -12.93
N THR A 30 -9.68 6.37 -12.96
CA THR A 30 -8.89 6.51 -14.19
C THR A 30 -7.91 5.35 -14.29
N GLN A 31 -8.06 4.52 -15.33
CA GLN A 31 -7.11 3.43 -15.55
C GLN A 31 -5.76 3.99 -16.01
N LEU A 32 -4.69 3.48 -15.41
CA LEU A 32 -3.32 3.88 -15.69
C LEU A 32 -2.57 2.78 -16.46
N THR A 33 -1.36 3.11 -16.88
CA THR A 33 -0.36 2.12 -17.33
C THR A 33 -0.15 1.11 -16.20
N ALA A 34 -0.12 -0.17 -16.56
CA ALA A 34 0.06 -1.24 -15.58
C ALA A 34 1.38 -1.08 -14.83
N LEU A 35 1.34 -1.32 -13.51
CA LEU A 35 2.55 -1.44 -12.72
C LEU A 35 3.45 -2.53 -13.33
N PRO A 36 4.76 -2.27 -13.53
CA PRO A 36 5.68 -3.31 -13.95
C PRO A 36 5.61 -4.54 -13.05
N ALA A 37 5.73 -5.73 -13.64
CA ALA A 37 5.61 -6.98 -12.90
C ALA A 37 6.61 -7.04 -11.75
N CYS A 38 6.10 -7.21 -10.54
CA CYS A 38 6.89 -7.37 -9.31
C CYS A 38 6.20 -8.33 -8.34
N TRP A 39 6.88 -8.69 -7.29
CA TRP A 39 6.35 -9.51 -6.21
C TRP A 39 5.91 -8.61 -5.05
N CYS A 40 4.82 -9.00 -4.39
CA CYS A 40 4.28 -8.28 -3.25
C CYS A 40 4.16 -9.22 -2.05
N VAL A 41 4.81 -8.86 -0.95
CA VAL A 41 4.57 -9.51 0.36
C VAL A 41 3.61 -8.60 1.11
N LEU A 42 2.43 -9.13 1.44
CA LEU A 42 1.42 -8.44 2.23
C LEU A 42 1.37 -9.06 3.63
N CYS A 43 1.62 -8.27 4.65
CA CYS A 43 1.61 -8.68 6.04
C CYS A 43 0.57 -7.89 6.84
N LYS A 44 -0.36 -8.57 7.52
CA LYS A 44 -1.39 -7.93 8.32
C LYS A 44 -1.21 -8.28 9.80
N PRO A 45 -0.72 -7.35 10.65
CA PRO A 45 -0.70 -7.53 12.09
C PRO A 45 -2.12 -7.53 12.67
N ASP A 46 -2.26 -8.03 13.89
CA ASP A 46 -3.55 -8.07 14.58
C ASP A 46 -3.85 -6.76 15.31
N ILE A 47 -3.82 -5.67 14.55
CA ILE A 47 -4.09 -4.31 14.99
C ILE A 47 -5.31 -3.80 14.23
N ALA A 48 -6.23 -3.12 14.95
CA ALA A 48 -7.35 -2.44 14.34
C ALA A 48 -7.00 -0.97 14.03
N CYS A 49 -7.24 -0.54 12.80
CA CYS A 49 -7.08 0.85 12.35
C CYS A 49 -8.42 1.34 11.77
N PRO A 50 -9.37 1.77 12.61
CA PRO A 50 -10.67 2.23 12.12
C PRO A 50 -10.49 3.49 11.26
N THR A 51 -10.88 3.43 10.00
CA THR A 51 -10.63 4.49 9.00
C THR A 51 -11.09 5.87 9.45
N GLY A 52 -12.29 5.94 10.06
CA GLY A 52 -12.81 7.22 10.57
C GLY A 52 -11.96 7.83 11.69
N ALA A 53 -11.40 7.01 12.57
CA ALA A 53 -10.50 7.48 13.62
C ALA A 53 -9.18 7.97 13.02
N MET A 54 -8.68 7.30 11.97
CA MET A 54 -7.44 7.69 11.28
C MET A 54 -7.57 9.07 10.62
N TYR A 55 -8.69 9.33 9.93
CA TYR A 55 -8.97 10.67 9.37
C TYR A 55 -9.08 11.74 10.47
N GLY A 56 -9.81 11.45 11.54
CA GLY A 56 -9.93 12.37 12.67
C GLY A 56 -8.58 12.70 13.31
N GLU A 57 -7.64 11.75 13.34
CA GLU A 57 -6.29 11.97 13.87
C GLU A 57 -5.42 12.80 12.91
N ILE A 58 -5.56 12.62 11.59
CA ILE A 58 -4.92 13.49 10.59
C ILE A 58 -5.36 14.94 10.78
N ASP A 59 -6.68 15.18 10.87
CA ASP A 59 -7.24 16.52 11.04
C ASP A 59 -6.75 17.15 12.36
N ARG A 60 -6.77 16.39 13.45
CA ARG A 60 -6.34 16.84 14.77
C ARG A 60 -4.86 17.22 14.84
N ARG A 61 -4.00 16.46 14.19
CA ARG A 61 -2.53 16.73 14.15
C ARG A 61 -2.13 17.74 13.09
N GLY A 62 -3.01 18.08 12.15
CA GLY A 62 -2.66 18.88 10.99
C GLY A 62 -1.59 18.20 10.13
N ALA A 63 -1.70 16.89 9.98
CA ALA A 63 -0.72 16.09 9.24
C ALA A 63 -0.86 16.35 7.73
N HIS A 64 0.20 16.86 7.10
CA HIS A 64 0.20 17.29 5.70
C HIS A 64 1.36 16.67 4.91
N LEU A 65 1.37 15.35 4.77
CA LEU A 65 2.28 14.72 3.80
C LEU A 65 1.72 14.96 2.39
N THR A 66 2.50 15.62 1.55
CA THR A 66 2.19 15.72 0.12
C THR A 66 2.92 14.62 -0.62
N LEU A 67 2.17 13.71 -1.22
CA LEU A 67 2.72 12.70 -2.14
C LEU A 67 2.77 13.28 -3.55
N ASP A 68 3.86 13.04 -4.27
CA ASP A 68 3.99 13.50 -5.66
C ASP A 68 3.27 12.55 -6.61
N VAL A 69 1.95 12.72 -6.68
CA VAL A 69 1.07 11.92 -7.55
C VAL A 69 1.47 12.10 -9.02
N GLN A 70 1.86 13.30 -9.43
CA GLN A 70 2.21 13.58 -10.83
C GLN A 70 3.47 12.83 -11.25
N GLU A 71 4.49 12.78 -10.39
CA GLU A 71 5.69 12.00 -10.69
C GLU A 71 5.42 10.49 -10.62
N MET A 72 4.54 10.03 -9.72
CA MET A 72 4.07 8.64 -9.71
C MET A 72 3.44 8.24 -11.05
N LEU A 73 2.56 9.09 -11.60
CA LEU A 73 1.94 8.85 -12.91
C LEU A 73 2.98 8.75 -14.02
N ARG A 74 3.96 9.67 -14.04
CA ARG A 74 5.06 9.64 -15.03
C ARG A 74 5.94 8.40 -14.88
N ALA A 75 6.23 7.98 -13.65
CA ALA A 75 7.00 6.76 -13.39
C ALA A 75 6.29 5.50 -13.92
N LEU A 76 4.97 5.41 -13.72
CA LEU A 76 4.13 4.34 -14.28
C LEU A 76 4.12 4.38 -15.81
N GLU A 77 3.96 5.55 -16.43
CA GLU A 77 3.98 5.71 -17.89
C GLU A 77 5.32 5.25 -18.50
N ARG A 78 6.44 5.50 -17.82
CA ARG A 78 7.77 5.04 -18.24
C ARG A 78 8.03 3.56 -17.95
N GLY A 79 7.17 2.89 -17.19
CA GLY A 79 7.41 1.54 -16.70
C GLY A 79 8.60 1.44 -15.74
N ASP A 80 8.91 2.52 -15.01
CA ASP A 80 10.05 2.62 -14.13
C ASP A 80 9.68 2.18 -12.71
N LEU A 81 9.81 0.87 -12.44
CA LEU A 81 9.48 0.29 -11.14
C LEU A 81 10.33 0.91 -10.01
N ALA A 82 11.59 1.23 -10.26
CA ALA A 82 12.46 1.81 -9.22
C ALA A 82 11.97 3.20 -8.81
N ALA A 83 11.59 4.04 -9.79
CA ALA A 83 10.99 5.34 -9.53
C ALA A 83 9.63 5.21 -8.81
N VAL A 84 8.78 4.25 -9.22
CA VAL A 84 7.53 3.96 -8.51
C VAL A 84 7.79 3.59 -7.05
N CYS A 85 8.73 2.67 -6.79
CA CYS A 85 9.09 2.25 -5.44
C CYS A 85 9.58 3.42 -4.58
N ALA A 86 10.36 4.34 -5.15
CA ALA A 86 10.85 5.53 -4.45
C ALA A 86 9.74 6.54 -4.07
N LEU A 87 8.61 6.51 -4.77
CA LEU A 87 7.48 7.42 -4.58
C LEU A 87 6.35 6.81 -3.72
N VAL A 88 6.45 5.54 -3.37
CA VAL A 88 5.44 4.88 -2.52
C VAL A 88 5.38 5.55 -1.15
N GLY A 89 4.18 5.93 -0.73
CA GLY A 89 3.95 6.55 0.57
C GLY A 89 2.49 6.50 0.99
N ASN A 90 2.23 6.75 2.28
CA ASN A 90 0.89 6.75 2.84
C ASN A 90 0.74 7.85 3.90
N VAL A 91 -0.23 8.73 3.68
CA VAL A 91 -0.49 9.87 4.59
C VAL A 91 -0.89 9.43 5.99
N PHE A 92 -1.55 8.28 6.14
CA PHE A 92 -1.95 7.75 7.43
C PHE A 92 -0.78 7.30 8.31
N GLU A 93 0.39 6.99 7.73
CA GLU A 93 1.58 6.63 8.53
C GLU A 93 2.02 7.76 9.47
N GLN A 94 1.69 9.03 9.18
CA GLN A 94 2.00 10.19 10.03
C GLN A 94 1.29 10.16 11.38
N VAL A 95 0.19 9.42 11.48
CA VAL A 95 -0.66 9.37 12.70
C VAL A 95 -0.61 8.00 13.39
N ILE A 96 0.14 7.06 12.86
CA ILE A 96 0.42 5.77 13.49
C ILE A 96 1.45 5.96 14.62
N ASP A 97 1.32 5.17 15.68
CA ASP A 97 2.30 5.09 16.75
C ASP A 97 3.64 4.54 16.18
N PRO A 98 4.78 5.25 16.36
CA PRO A 98 6.08 4.78 15.91
C PRO A 98 6.50 3.40 16.45
N GLU A 99 6.01 3.00 17.61
CA GLU A 99 6.28 1.69 18.24
C GLU A 99 5.34 0.58 17.73
N SER A 100 4.43 0.91 16.81
CA SER A 100 3.49 -0.04 16.24
C SER A 100 4.18 -1.14 15.43
N ASP A 101 3.59 -2.35 15.44
CA ASP A 101 3.98 -3.45 14.56
C ASP A 101 3.94 -3.07 13.06
N ILE A 102 3.15 -2.07 12.68
CA ILE A 102 3.11 -1.54 11.31
C ILE A 102 4.51 -1.07 10.89
N PHE A 103 5.17 -0.26 11.71
CA PHE A 103 6.54 0.21 11.43
C PHE A 103 7.59 -0.89 11.61
N THR A 104 7.38 -1.81 12.55
CA THR A 104 8.23 -2.99 12.70
C THR A 104 8.21 -3.87 11.46
N ILE A 105 7.02 -4.17 10.92
CA ILE A 105 6.86 -4.95 9.69
C ILE A 105 7.47 -4.20 8.50
N ARG A 106 7.18 -2.90 8.36
CA ARG A 106 7.73 -2.07 7.29
C ARG A 106 9.26 -2.09 7.28
N ARG A 107 9.89 -1.89 8.44
CA ARG A 107 11.35 -1.97 8.61
C ARG A 107 11.88 -3.35 8.23
N ARG A 108 11.27 -4.43 8.73
CA ARG A 108 11.67 -5.80 8.42
C ARG A 108 11.57 -6.11 6.93
N LEU A 109 10.50 -5.68 6.25
CA LEU A 109 10.37 -5.83 4.80
C LEU A 109 11.53 -5.15 4.07
N THR A 110 11.90 -3.93 4.47
CA THR A 110 13.04 -3.21 3.90
C THR A 110 14.37 -3.94 4.16
N GLU A 111 14.61 -4.39 5.39
CA GLU A 111 15.80 -5.16 5.79
C GLU A 111 15.90 -6.50 5.04
N LEU A 112 14.76 -7.09 4.67
CA LEU A 112 14.65 -8.32 3.88
C LEU A 112 14.72 -8.06 2.36
N GLY A 113 15.00 -6.84 1.95
CA GLY A 113 15.29 -6.49 0.56
C GLY A 113 14.07 -6.06 -0.27
N ALA A 114 13.03 -5.55 0.36
CA ALA A 114 11.95 -4.90 -0.37
C ALA A 114 12.46 -3.60 -1.03
N ASP A 115 12.13 -3.41 -2.29
CA ASP A 115 12.41 -2.19 -3.06
C ASP A 115 11.55 -1.01 -2.57
N ALA A 116 10.38 -1.30 -2.00
CA ALA A 116 9.53 -0.36 -1.27
C ALA A 116 8.74 -1.10 -0.19
N ALA A 117 8.42 -0.44 0.92
CA ALA A 117 7.52 -0.95 1.95
C ALA A 117 6.64 0.15 2.52
N CYS A 118 5.33 -0.09 2.63
CA CYS A 118 4.36 0.92 3.04
C CYS A 118 3.10 0.26 3.62
N MET A 119 2.40 0.99 4.49
CA MET A 119 1.07 0.60 4.95
C MET A 119 0.04 0.76 3.82
N SER A 120 -0.91 -0.16 3.72
CA SER A 120 -1.99 -0.13 2.75
C SER A 120 -3.24 0.56 3.32
N GLY A 121 -3.75 1.57 2.64
CA GLY A 121 -4.96 2.30 3.04
C GLY A 121 -4.86 2.87 4.46
N SER A 122 -5.91 2.77 5.25
CA SER A 122 -5.89 3.17 6.67
C SER A 122 -5.15 2.19 7.58
N GLY A 123 -4.62 1.09 7.04
CA GLY A 123 -3.94 0.03 7.78
C GLY A 123 -4.91 -1.11 8.20
N SER A 124 -4.42 -2.04 8.96
CA SER A 124 -3.05 -2.23 9.47
C SER A 124 -2.16 -3.04 8.52
N ALA A 125 -2.67 -3.46 7.37
CA ALA A 125 -1.86 -4.22 6.42
C ALA A 125 -0.67 -3.39 5.91
N VAL A 126 0.50 -4.04 5.83
CA VAL A 126 1.74 -3.47 5.29
C VAL A 126 2.16 -4.33 4.10
N PHE A 127 2.57 -3.70 3.02
CA PHE A 127 3.10 -4.40 1.86
C PHE A 127 4.56 -4.06 1.60
N GLY A 128 5.29 -5.00 1.02
CA GLY A 128 6.62 -4.78 0.45
C GLY A 128 6.63 -5.21 -1.01
N LEU A 129 7.23 -4.41 -1.87
CA LEU A 129 7.43 -4.72 -3.29
C LEU A 129 8.84 -5.25 -3.50
N PHE A 130 8.97 -6.26 -4.35
CA PHE A 130 10.23 -6.94 -4.62
C PHE A 130 10.36 -7.22 -6.12
N THR A 131 11.52 -6.97 -6.68
CA THR A 131 11.83 -7.33 -8.07
C THR A 131 12.14 -8.82 -8.23
N LYS A 132 12.62 -9.49 -7.16
CA LYS A 132 13.03 -10.90 -7.19
C LYS A 132 12.09 -11.79 -6.37
N GLU A 133 11.61 -12.87 -6.99
CA GLU A 133 10.75 -13.85 -6.33
C GLU A 133 11.39 -14.48 -5.10
N GLU A 134 12.65 -14.89 -5.23
CA GLU A 134 13.37 -15.58 -4.16
C GLU A 134 13.45 -14.71 -2.88
N THR A 135 13.76 -13.43 -3.04
CA THR A 135 13.83 -12.47 -1.94
C THR A 135 12.44 -12.26 -1.31
N ALA A 136 11.42 -12.11 -2.14
CA ALA A 136 10.04 -11.95 -1.67
C ALA A 136 9.55 -13.18 -0.91
N ARG A 137 9.85 -14.38 -1.41
CA ARG A 137 9.48 -15.65 -0.76
C ARG A 137 10.18 -15.82 0.59
N ALA A 138 11.48 -15.56 0.66
CA ALA A 138 12.22 -15.59 1.91
C ALA A 138 11.66 -14.57 2.94
N ALA A 139 11.34 -13.37 2.49
CA ALA A 139 10.71 -12.36 3.34
C ALA A 139 9.34 -12.81 3.87
N GLN A 140 8.51 -13.40 3.01
CA GLN A 140 7.22 -13.94 3.41
C GLN A 140 7.35 -15.06 4.44
N GLU A 141 8.26 -16.01 4.24
CA GLU A 141 8.50 -17.12 5.15
C GLU A 141 8.97 -16.64 6.54
N LEU A 142 9.90 -15.69 6.59
CA LEU A 142 10.41 -15.13 7.84
C LEU A 142 9.35 -14.30 8.59
N LEU A 143 8.58 -13.48 7.88
CA LEU A 143 7.54 -12.67 8.51
C LEU A 143 6.35 -13.51 9.00
N SER A 144 6.03 -14.60 8.30
CA SER A 144 4.90 -15.47 8.68
C SER A 144 5.10 -16.20 10.02
N GLN A 145 6.34 -16.30 10.52
CA GLN A 145 6.63 -16.88 11.84
C GLN A 145 6.04 -16.04 12.98
N ASP A 146 6.09 -14.71 12.85
CA ASP A 146 5.56 -13.78 13.85
C ASP A 146 4.17 -13.24 13.48
N TYR A 147 3.90 -13.15 12.18
CA TYR A 147 2.65 -12.61 11.61
C TYR A 147 2.01 -13.63 10.67
N PRO A 148 1.16 -14.53 11.19
CA PRO A 148 0.59 -15.64 10.39
C PRO A 148 -0.25 -15.17 9.18
N ARG A 149 -0.74 -13.92 9.18
CA ARG A 149 -1.46 -13.32 8.04
C ARG A 149 -0.48 -12.64 7.08
N THR A 150 0.51 -13.40 6.61
CA THR A 150 1.50 -12.93 5.62
C THR A 150 1.34 -13.71 4.33
N LEU A 151 1.11 -12.99 3.24
CA LEU A 151 0.81 -13.52 1.91
C LEU A 151 1.87 -13.08 0.91
N LEU A 152 2.16 -13.92 -0.08
CA LEU A 152 2.96 -13.61 -1.24
C LEU A 152 2.05 -13.56 -2.47
N ALA A 153 2.16 -12.52 -3.27
CA ALA A 153 1.44 -12.36 -4.54
C ALA A 153 2.38 -11.81 -5.62
N LYS A 154 1.99 -11.98 -6.86
CA LYS A 154 2.63 -11.34 -8.01
C LYS A 154 1.66 -10.33 -8.60
N THR A 155 2.15 -9.15 -8.97
CA THR A 155 1.36 -8.18 -9.73
C THR A 155 1.07 -8.71 -11.13
N VAL A 156 -0.09 -8.40 -11.67
CA VAL A 156 -0.59 -8.82 -12.99
C VAL A 156 -0.75 -7.62 -13.91
#